data_752e072e6c93cc3adf6da65c8a0e70ed
#
_entry.id   752e072e6c93cc3adf6da65c8a0e70ed
#
_cell.length_a   1.000
_cell.length_b   1.000
_cell.length_c   1.000
_cell.angle_alpha   90.00
_cell.angle_beta   90.00
_cell.angle_gamma   90.00
#
_symmetry.space_group_name_H-M   'P 1'
#
loop_
_entity.id
_entity.type
_entity.pdbx_description
1 polymer ?
#
loop_
_entity_poly.entity_id
_entity_poly.type
_entity_poly.pdbx_seq_one_letter_code
_entity_poly.pdbx_strand_id
1 'polypeptide(L)'
;FRYFNVYGPLEDHKGDQASPVTKFTKQATENGSINIFEGSDKYLRDFVFVGDVCEAHKQLLDNKKSDIYNIGTGKPVSFQTVAEIISEKYNAEIKYIPMPENLKNQYQEYTCADISKLSNVVDINFATVEEYVKNG
;
A
#
# COMPACT_ATOMS: atom_id res chain seq x y z
N PHE A 1 -2.16 -5.66 -17.04
CA PHE A 1 -1.77 -4.76 -15.94
C PHE A 1 -0.99 -5.50 -14.87
N ARG A 2 0.03 -4.86 -14.35
CA ARG A 2 0.79 -5.34 -13.18
C ARG A 2 0.50 -4.40 -12.01
N TYR A 3 -0.27 -4.89 -11.04
CA TYR A 3 -0.63 -4.12 -9.86
C TYR A 3 0.45 -4.24 -8.79
N PHE A 4 0.80 -3.13 -8.16
CA PHE A 4 1.64 -3.14 -6.97
C PHE A 4 0.75 -3.32 -5.74
N ASN A 5 1.06 -2.71 -4.62
CA ASN A 5 0.33 -2.99 -3.39
C ASN A 5 -0.95 -2.14 -3.31
N VAL A 6 -2.04 -2.66 -3.86
CA VAL A 6 -3.34 -1.97 -3.87
C VAL A 6 -3.98 -2.00 -2.48
N TYR A 7 -4.46 -0.86 -2.03
CA TYR A 7 -5.19 -0.75 -0.77
C TYR A 7 -6.46 0.09 -0.97
N GLY A 8 -7.40 -0.03 -0.02
CA GLY A 8 -8.61 0.76 -0.04
C GLY A 8 -9.71 0.17 0.86
N PRO A 9 -10.92 0.70 0.80
CA PRO A 9 -12.03 0.17 1.58
C PRO A 9 -12.47 -1.19 1.05
N LEU A 10 -13.29 -1.90 1.84
CA LEU A 10 -13.92 -3.17 1.47
C LEU A 10 -12.94 -4.32 1.26
N GLU A 11 -11.84 -4.35 2.02
CA GLU A 11 -10.88 -5.45 2.00
C GLU A 11 -11.17 -6.55 3.03
N ASP A 12 -12.26 -6.47 3.79
CA ASP A 12 -12.56 -7.40 4.89
C ASP A 12 -12.62 -8.85 4.44
N HIS A 13 -13.10 -9.10 3.22
CA HIS A 13 -13.19 -10.45 2.66
C HIS A 13 -11.83 -11.09 2.37
N LYS A 14 -10.77 -10.31 2.36
CA LYS A 14 -9.42 -10.80 2.04
C LYS A 14 -8.72 -11.45 3.25
N GLY A 15 -9.19 -11.20 4.47
CA GLY A 15 -8.57 -11.74 5.69
C GLY A 15 -7.08 -11.41 5.75
N ASP A 16 -6.24 -12.44 5.84
CA ASP A 16 -4.79 -12.28 5.91
C ASP A 16 -4.16 -11.72 4.62
N GLN A 17 -4.90 -11.73 3.52
CA GLN A 17 -4.45 -11.18 2.24
C GLN A 17 -4.75 -9.70 2.08
N ALA A 18 -5.40 -9.08 3.06
CA ALA A 18 -5.66 -7.65 3.04
C ALA A 18 -4.35 -6.85 3.10
N SER A 19 -4.38 -5.62 2.58
CA SER A 19 -3.20 -4.75 2.60
C SER A 19 -2.75 -4.42 4.02
N PRO A 20 -1.47 -4.07 4.23
CA PRO A 20 -1.00 -3.58 5.52
C PRO A 20 -1.78 -2.36 6.03
N VAL A 21 -2.23 -1.48 5.13
CA VAL A 21 -3.05 -0.32 5.51
C VAL A 21 -4.33 -0.77 6.21
N THR A 22 -5.04 -1.73 5.62
CA THR A 22 -6.27 -2.30 6.20
C THR A 22 -5.98 -3.08 7.48
N LYS A 23 -4.95 -3.92 7.49
CA LYS A 23 -4.58 -4.72 8.66
C LYS A 23 -4.19 -3.87 9.85
N PHE A 24 -3.37 -2.86 9.64
CA PHE A 24 -2.91 -1.98 10.71
C PHE A 24 -4.05 -1.13 11.25
N THR A 25 -4.94 -0.65 10.38
CA THR A 25 -6.13 0.09 10.79
C THR A 25 -7.03 -0.78 11.68
N LYS A 26 -7.25 -2.02 11.29
CA LYS A 26 -8.04 -2.96 12.07
C LYS A 26 -7.42 -3.23 13.44
N GLN A 27 -6.11 -3.47 13.50
CA GLN A 27 -5.41 -3.67 14.76
C GLN A 27 -5.52 -2.44 15.67
N ALA A 28 -5.33 -1.25 15.10
CA ALA A 28 -5.41 0.00 15.85
C ALA A 28 -6.79 0.24 16.43
N THR A 29 -7.85 -0.01 15.66
CA THR A 29 -9.22 0.24 16.09
C THR A 29 -9.76 -0.83 17.04
N GLU A 30 -9.37 -2.09 16.85
CA GLU A 30 -9.85 -3.20 17.70
C GLU A 30 -9.03 -3.39 18.96
N ASN A 31 -7.71 -3.21 18.89
CA ASN A 31 -6.79 -3.55 19.98
C ASN A 31 -6.07 -2.34 20.58
N GLY A 32 -6.17 -1.17 19.97
CA GLY A 32 -5.42 0.01 20.40
C GLY A 32 -3.92 -0.10 20.16
N SER A 33 -3.48 -1.08 19.41
CA SER A 33 -2.07 -1.30 19.11
C SER A 33 -1.89 -1.92 17.72
N ILE A 34 -0.71 -1.69 17.15
CA ILE A 34 -0.33 -2.21 15.84
C ILE A 34 0.96 -3.03 16.02
N ASN A 35 0.94 -4.29 15.58
CA ASN A 35 2.11 -5.15 15.60
C ASN A 35 2.82 -5.11 14.25
N ILE A 36 4.09 -4.72 14.25
CA ILE A 36 4.93 -4.72 13.06
C ILE A 36 6.20 -5.50 13.33
N PHE A 37 6.80 -6.04 12.26
CA PHE A 37 8.06 -6.75 12.39
C PHE A 37 9.22 -5.78 12.66
N GLU A 38 10.16 -6.22 13.47
CA GLU A 38 11.42 -5.49 13.64
C GLU A 38 12.09 -5.32 12.27
N GLY A 39 12.63 -4.14 12.00
CA GLY A 39 13.24 -3.84 10.71
C GLY A 39 12.26 -3.37 9.64
N SER A 40 11.01 -3.12 10.00
CA SER A 40 9.97 -2.67 9.05
C SER A 40 10.27 -1.33 8.39
N ASP A 41 11.18 -0.54 8.94
CA ASP A 41 11.68 0.70 8.31
C ASP A 41 12.48 0.43 7.03
N LYS A 42 12.97 -0.79 6.84
CA LYS A 42 13.75 -1.20 5.66
C LYS A 42 12.90 -1.85 4.57
N TYR A 43 11.65 -2.20 4.88
CA TYR A 43 10.76 -2.86 3.92
C TYR A 43 9.81 -1.85 3.32
N LEU A 44 10.08 -1.47 2.07
CA LEU A 44 9.32 -0.45 1.35
C LEU A 44 8.45 -1.10 0.27
N ARG A 45 7.24 -0.58 0.11
CA ARG A 45 6.29 -1.03 -0.91
C ARG A 45 5.69 0.18 -1.61
N ASP A 46 5.35 0.00 -2.87
CA ASP A 46 4.59 0.98 -3.61
C ASP A 46 3.10 0.72 -3.35
N PHE A 47 2.52 1.50 -2.44
CA PHE A 47 1.11 1.39 -2.09
C PHE A 47 0.28 2.31 -2.98
N VAL A 48 -0.68 1.74 -3.70
CA VAL A 48 -1.55 2.49 -4.60
C VAL A 48 -3.01 2.36 -4.16
N PHE A 49 -3.71 3.49 -4.08
CA PHE A 49 -5.12 3.52 -3.70
C PHE A 49 -5.98 2.90 -4.80
N VAL A 50 -6.94 2.06 -4.40
CA VAL A 50 -7.81 1.34 -5.35
C VAL A 50 -8.60 2.31 -6.24
N GLY A 51 -9.01 3.47 -5.72
CA GLY A 51 -9.69 4.49 -6.51
C GLY A 51 -8.83 5.00 -7.67
N ASP A 52 -7.53 5.15 -7.44
CA ASP A 52 -6.59 5.57 -8.48
C ASP A 52 -6.35 4.46 -9.50
N VAL A 53 -6.38 3.20 -9.06
CA VAL A 53 -6.31 2.04 -9.98
C VAL A 53 -7.53 2.07 -10.92
N CYS A 54 -8.72 2.31 -10.38
CA CYS A 54 -9.94 2.42 -11.18
C CYS A 54 -9.88 3.58 -12.16
N GLU A 55 -9.34 4.73 -11.74
CA GLU A 55 -9.18 5.89 -12.62
C GLU A 55 -8.18 5.60 -13.75
N ALA A 56 -7.09 4.89 -13.45
CA ALA A 56 -6.13 4.46 -14.47
C ALA A 56 -6.80 3.57 -15.50
N HIS A 57 -7.60 2.60 -15.08
CA HIS A 57 -8.36 1.74 -15.99
C HIS A 57 -9.31 2.54 -16.87
N LYS A 58 -10.03 3.50 -16.28
CA LYS A 58 -10.96 4.36 -16.99
C LYS A 58 -10.26 5.15 -18.10
N GLN A 59 -9.12 5.75 -17.79
CA GLN A 59 -8.35 6.53 -18.77
C GLN A 59 -7.74 5.63 -19.85
N LEU A 60 -7.37 4.40 -19.52
CA LEU A 60 -6.78 3.45 -20.45
C LEU A 60 -7.80 2.79 -21.38
N LEU A 61 -9.11 2.86 -21.07
CA LEU A 61 -10.14 2.29 -21.94
C LEU A 61 -10.12 2.89 -23.35
N ASP A 62 -9.73 4.15 -23.47
CA ASP A 62 -9.67 4.85 -24.75
C ASP A 62 -8.32 4.65 -25.46
N ASN A 63 -7.38 3.98 -24.84
CA ASN A 63 -6.06 3.72 -25.40
C ASN A 63 -6.11 2.47 -26.30
N LYS A 64 -5.91 2.67 -27.60
CA LYS A 64 -6.00 1.60 -28.60
C LYS A 64 -4.75 0.72 -28.69
N LYS A 65 -3.69 1.06 -27.95
CA LYS A 65 -2.45 0.29 -27.97
C LYS A 65 -2.44 -0.75 -26.86
N SER A 66 -2.20 -2.00 -27.25
CA SER A 66 -1.97 -3.07 -26.27
C SER A 66 -0.54 -2.94 -25.73
N ASP A 67 -0.40 -2.84 -24.42
CA ASP A 67 0.89 -2.81 -23.74
C ASP A 67 0.73 -3.32 -22.31
N ILE A 68 1.86 -3.56 -21.64
CA ILE A 68 1.89 -3.93 -20.24
C ILE A 68 2.16 -2.66 -19.43
N TYR A 69 1.24 -2.36 -18.50
CA TYR A 69 1.36 -1.19 -17.62
C TYR A 69 1.54 -1.61 -16.17
N ASN A 70 2.53 -1.03 -15.51
CA ASN A 70 2.68 -1.12 -14.07
C ASN A 70 1.74 -0.10 -13.42
N ILE A 71 0.88 -0.54 -12.52
CA ILE A 71 -0.05 0.32 -11.79
C ILE A 71 0.46 0.50 -10.37
N GLY A 72 1.03 1.64 -10.10
CA GLY A 72 1.58 2.06 -8.82
C GLY A 72 1.80 3.55 -8.83
N THR A 73 2.38 4.08 -7.76
CA THR A 73 2.62 5.53 -7.62
C THR A 73 4.03 5.96 -8.03
N GLY A 74 4.98 5.03 -8.04
CA GLY A 74 6.39 5.34 -8.20
C GLY A 74 7.05 5.92 -6.95
N LYS A 75 6.32 5.97 -5.82
CA LYS A 75 6.79 6.53 -4.54
C LYS A 75 6.55 5.53 -3.41
N PRO A 76 7.50 4.62 -3.16
CA PRO A 76 7.33 3.60 -2.12
C PRO A 76 7.43 4.19 -0.72
N VAL A 77 6.73 3.57 0.23
CA VAL A 77 6.82 3.89 1.65
C VAL A 77 7.07 2.61 2.45
N SER A 78 7.69 2.76 3.63
CA SER A 78 7.97 1.63 4.50
C SER A 78 6.73 1.20 5.27
N PHE A 79 6.71 -0.06 5.71
CA PHE A 79 5.69 -0.54 6.64
C PHE A 79 5.69 0.26 7.94
N GLN A 80 6.88 0.66 8.40
CA GLN A 80 7.04 1.52 9.57
C GLN A 80 6.27 2.83 9.39
N THR A 81 6.43 3.50 8.24
CA THR A 81 5.74 4.75 7.94
C THR A 81 4.22 4.58 7.92
N VAL A 82 3.72 3.50 7.31
CA VAL A 82 2.28 3.20 7.29
C VAL A 82 1.76 3.03 8.72
N ALA A 83 2.46 2.27 9.56
CA ALA A 83 2.08 2.07 10.96
C ALA A 83 2.08 3.37 11.74
N GLU A 84 3.07 4.25 11.54
CA GLU A 84 3.15 5.54 12.20
C GLU A 84 1.98 6.47 11.83
N ILE A 85 1.61 6.50 10.56
CA ILE A 85 0.47 7.29 10.08
C ILE A 85 -0.83 6.85 10.77
N ILE A 86 -1.06 5.53 10.82
CA ILE A 86 -2.27 4.97 11.44
C ILE A 86 -2.24 5.13 12.95
N SER A 87 -1.09 4.93 13.57
CA SER A 87 -0.89 5.15 15.00
C SER A 87 -1.24 6.57 15.42
N GLU A 88 -0.83 7.56 14.64
CA GLU A 88 -1.13 8.97 14.91
C GLU A 88 -2.63 9.25 14.84
N LYS A 89 -3.31 8.72 13.81
CA LYS A 89 -4.76 8.94 13.64
C LYS A 89 -5.59 8.32 14.75
N TYR A 90 -5.29 7.07 15.12
CA TYR A 90 -6.12 6.31 16.06
C TYR A 90 -5.56 6.28 17.48
N ASN A 91 -4.46 6.99 17.72
CA ASN A 91 -3.77 7.01 19.02
C ASN A 91 -3.45 5.58 19.49
N ALA A 92 -2.92 4.77 18.60
CA ALA A 92 -2.58 3.38 18.86
C ALA A 92 -1.09 3.22 19.13
N GLU A 93 -0.73 2.27 19.99
CA GLU A 93 0.66 1.93 20.29
C GLU A 93 1.26 1.07 19.19
N ILE A 94 2.49 1.32 18.81
CA ILE A 94 3.22 0.46 17.86
C ILE A 94 4.07 -0.52 18.67
N LYS A 95 3.85 -1.82 18.41
CA LYS A 95 4.60 -2.91 19.03
C LYS A 95 5.45 -3.63 17.99
N TYR A 96 6.71 -3.86 18.32
CA TYR A 96 7.63 -4.54 17.42
C TYR A 96 7.71 -6.01 17.79
N ILE A 97 7.56 -6.87 16.79
CA ILE A 97 7.66 -8.33 16.96
C ILE A 97 8.80 -8.87 16.11
N PRO A 98 9.48 -9.96 16.53
CA PRO A 98 10.52 -10.56 15.70
C PRO A 98 9.94 -11.13 14.41
N MET A 99 10.65 -10.91 13.30
CA MET A 99 10.26 -11.54 12.03
C MET A 99 10.68 -13.02 12.07
N PRO A 100 9.78 -13.97 11.78
CA PRO A 100 10.14 -15.37 11.67
C PRO A 100 11.24 -15.58 10.62
N GLU A 101 12.21 -16.46 10.93
CA GLU A 101 13.36 -16.67 10.03
C GLU A 101 12.95 -17.19 8.65
N ASN A 102 11.90 -18.01 8.57
CA ASN A 102 11.40 -18.51 7.30
C ASN A 102 10.83 -17.39 6.40
N LEU A 103 10.43 -16.26 6.98
CA LEU A 103 9.96 -15.10 6.23
C LEU A 103 11.07 -14.15 5.83
N LYS A 104 12.17 -14.08 6.60
CA LYS A 104 13.28 -13.15 6.31
C LYS A 104 13.86 -13.33 4.92
N ASN A 105 13.98 -14.56 4.45
CA ASN A 105 14.54 -14.88 3.15
C ASN A 105 13.55 -14.66 1.99
N GLN A 106 12.25 -14.56 2.29
CA GLN A 106 11.20 -14.40 1.30
C GLN A 106 10.70 -12.96 1.21
N TYR A 107 11.07 -12.11 2.17
CA TYR A 107 10.58 -10.74 2.26
C TYR A 107 11.43 -9.82 1.39
N GLN A 108 10.81 -9.21 0.40
CA GLN A 108 11.49 -8.22 -0.44
C GLN A 108 11.65 -6.93 0.34
N GLU A 109 12.86 -6.35 0.34
CA GLU A 109 13.12 -5.10 1.04
C GLU A 109 12.52 -3.90 0.31
N TYR A 110 12.40 -3.98 -1.00
CA TYR A 110 11.99 -2.82 -1.79
C TYR A 110 11.20 -3.24 -3.02
N THR A 111 10.03 -2.64 -3.21
CA THR A 111 9.27 -2.74 -4.46
C THR A 111 8.78 -1.35 -4.85
N CYS A 112 8.95 -1.00 -6.11
CA CYS A 112 8.51 0.28 -6.64
C CYS A 112 8.14 0.10 -8.11
N ALA A 113 6.99 0.66 -8.50
CA ALA A 113 6.57 0.62 -9.89
C ALA A 113 7.38 1.60 -10.73
N ASP A 114 7.82 1.13 -11.90
CA ASP A 114 8.24 2.05 -12.95
C ASP A 114 6.99 2.47 -13.71
N ILE A 115 6.56 3.71 -13.49
CA ILE A 115 5.32 4.25 -14.06
C ILE A 115 5.55 5.11 -15.29
N SER A 116 6.72 5.02 -15.92
CA SER A 116 7.06 5.83 -17.10
C SER A 116 6.04 5.68 -18.22
N LYS A 117 5.65 4.44 -18.55
CA LYS A 117 4.64 4.18 -19.58
C LYS A 117 3.26 4.68 -19.18
N LEU A 118 2.86 4.42 -17.92
CA LEU A 118 1.56 4.83 -17.40
C LEU A 118 1.43 6.36 -17.44
N SER A 119 2.45 7.07 -16.97
CA SER A 119 2.46 8.53 -16.90
C SER A 119 2.32 9.21 -18.25
N ASN A 120 2.68 8.52 -19.34
CA ASN A 120 2.56 9.05 -20.69
C ASN A 120 1.12 8.95 -21.24
N VAL A 121 0.27 8.12 -20.66
CA VAL A 121 -1.08 7.85 -21.18
C VAL A 121 -2.19 8.19 -20.20
N VAL A 122 -1.89 8.38 -18.93
CA VAL A 122 -2.88 8.79 -17.92
C VAL A 122 -2.40 10.03 -17.18
N ASP A 123 -3.36 10.81 -16.71
CA ASP A 123 -3.12 11.99 -15.85
C ASP A 123 -3.83 11.74 -14.53
N ILE A 124 -3.07 11.26 -13.54
CA ILE A 124 -3.58 10.93 -12.21
C ILE A 124 -2.67 11.53 -11.16
N ASN A 125 -3.26 12.25 -10.22
CA ASN A 125 -2.59 12.69 -9.01
C ASN A 125 -2.84 11.63 -7.93
N PHE A 126 -1.91 10.68 -7.81
CA PHE A 126 -2.09 9.53 -6.92
C PHE A 126 -2.17 9.95 -5.46
N ALA A 127 -3.18 9.42 -4.76
CA ALA A 127 -3.33 9.62 -3.33
C ALA A 127 -2.18 8.94 -2.57
N THR A 128 -1.71 9.59 -1.49
CA THR A 128 -0.77 8.98 -0.57
C THR A 128 -1.52 8.19 0.50
N VAL A 129 -0.82 7.25 1.16
CA VAL A 129 -1.38 6.53 2.30
C VAL A 129 -1.81 7.53 3.40
N GLU A 130 -0.99 8.56 3.63
CA GLU A 130 -1.30 9.60 4.62
C GLU A 130 -2.61 10.31 4.31
N GLU A 131 -2.81 10.74 3.07
CA GLU A 131 -4.05 11.39 2.65
C GLU A 131 -5.26 10.47 2.82
N TYR A 132 -5.13 9.21 2.43
CA TYR A 132 -6.20 8.22 2.58
C TYR A 132 -6.59 8.01 4.05
N VAL A 133 -5.60 7.80 4.91
CA VAL A 133 -5.83 7.55 6.34
C VAL A 133 -6.45 8.77 7.02
N LYS A 134 -5.95 9.97 6.74
CA LYS A 134 -6.44 11.20 7.37
C LYS A 134 -7.86 11.58 6.94
N ASN A 135 -8.25 11.26 5.71
CA ASN A 135 -9.55 11.62 5.15
C ASN A 135 -10.61 10.53 5.31
N GLY A 136 -10.20 9.36 5.78
CA GLY A 136 -11.09 8.21 5.96
C GLY A 136 -11.80 8.08 7.30
#